data_f9ef622dc5384a5915b17ebd896d9dec
#
_entry.id   f9ef622dc5384a5915b17ebd896d9dec
#
_cell.length_a   1.000
_cell.length_b   1.000
_cell.length_c   1.000
_cell.angle_alpha   90.00
_cell.angle_beta   90.00
_cell.angle_gamma   90.00
#
_symmetry.space_group_name_H-M   'P 1'
#
loop_
_entity.id
_entity.type
_entity.pdbx_description
1 polymer ?
#
loop_
_entity_poly.entity_id
_entity_poly.type
_entity_poly.pdbx_seq_one_letter_code
_entity_poly.pdbx_strand_id
1 'polypeptide(L)'
;MTTYLLLLLLLAATIMVVASQQNPPSTPAPITLPGCPDKCGKVSIPYPFGIKDGCYLPGFHIICNDTFHPPRAFFPADNPLGWTQTRTEVIYYSTSHIPEPDKFINSSTSPVELSGVSLVEGKLLVQAPFSYDCTLNLSWNTARTMTMQFPYESKFLLSHGSTVLMGIGSSAQARQALGPSCDTYEGLYLPKGINTTACSGLGCCQVAIQPEPPKPGFFNVHVYLEREYYRTKDYGTRGCSYAMLVDKSWYNFTTMDLDGDVFLRRNDAGGVPVVLDFVAGFHPCPRPHQPEPKGYACTSHNSMCVEVPLLYTDGYICRCIDGYEGNPYIPTGGCQDINECERPDLYPCHGICQNMVGGYKCTCPTGTRGNATQGRCTDIFPLQAKLSLGNQLNYPQPII
;
A
#
# COMPACT_ATOMS: atom_id res chain seq x y z
N MET A 1 43.24 -19.19 51.79
CA MET A 1 41.77 -19.23 51.56
C MET A 1 41.18 -17.87 51.24
N THR A 2 41.66 -16.81 51.83
CA THR A 2 41.13 -15.44 51.63
C THR A 2 41.37 -14.83 50.23
N THR A 3 42.51 -15.12 49.60
CA THR A 3 42.84 -14.63 48.24
C THR A 3 42.02 -15.26 47.13
N TYR A 4 41.66 -16.55 47.25
CA TYR A 4 40.79 -17.23 46.28
C TYR A 4 39.33 -16.75 46.34
N LEU A 5 38.89 -16.38 47.55
CA LEU A 5 37.52 -15.85 47.74
C LEU A 5 37.37 -14.47 47.10
N LEU A 6 38.42 -13.62 47.21
CA LEU A 6 38.44 -12.28 46.58
C LEU A 6 38.48 -12.37 45.05
N LEU A 7 39.22 -13.32 44.47
CA LEU A 7 39.26 -13.55 43.02
C LEU A 7 37.93 -14.05 42.47
N LEU A 8 37.24 -14.94 43.21
CA LEU A 8 35.89 -15.42 42.83
C LEU A 8 34.83 -14.30 42.93
N LEU A 9 34.92 -13.41 43.92
CA LEU A 9 34.02 -12.27 44.04
C LEU A 9 34.29 -11.21 42.94
N LEU A 10 35.54 -11.00 42.53
CA LEU A 10 35.86 -10.10 41.41
C LEU A 10 35.42 -10.70 40.06
N LEU A 11 35.54 -12.01 39.84
CA LEU A 11 35.01 -12.70 38.65
C LEU A 11 33.49 -12.67 38.63
N ALA A 12 32.81 -12.87 39.76
CA ALA A 12 31.36 -12.78 39.84
C ALA A 12 30.85 -11.34 39.59
N ALA A 13 31.58 -10.32 40.07
CA ALA A 13 31.23 -8.92 39.81
C ALA A 13 31.42 -8.54 38.34
N THR A 14 32.46 -9.05 37.66
CA THR A 14 32.64 -8.81 36.21
C THR A 14 31.61 -9.53 35.36
N ILE A 15 31.16 -10.72 35.73
CA ILE A 15 30.07 -11.45 35.05
C ILE A 15 28.73 -10.72 35.23
N MET A 16 28.46 -10.15 36.41
CA MET A 16 27.26 -9.35 36.67
C MET A 16 27.22 -8.03 35.87
N VAL A 17 28.38 -7.38 35.65
CA VAL A 17 28.44 -6.14 34.84
C VAL A 17 28.29 -6.40 33.35
N VAL A 18 28.74 -7.57 32.85
CA VAL A 18 28.58 -7.94 31.43
C VAL A 18 27.14 -8.41 31.14
N ALA A 19 26.42 -9.00 32.13
CA ALA A 19 25.03 -9.42 31.96
C ALA A 19 24.02 -8.26 31.99
N SER A 20 24.43 -7.03 32.39
CA SER A 20 23.53 -5.87 32.51
C SER A 20 23.44 -4.98 31.25
N GLN A 21 24.07 -5.37 30.14
CA GLN A 21 24.00 -4.65 28.87
C GLN A 21 23.12 -5.36 27.78
N GLN A 22 22.26 -6.26 28.17
CA GLN A 22 21.19 -6.67 27.29
C GLN A 22 20.14 -5.54 27.29
N ASN A 23 20.11 -4.76 26.21
CA ASN A 23 18.99 -3.87 25.96
C ASN A 23 17.70 -4.68 26.10
N PRO A 24 16.69 -4.19 26.84
CA PRO A 24 15.41 -4.89 26.90
C PRO A 24 14.90 -5.08 25.47
N PRO A 25 14.24 -6.21 25.17
CA PRO A 25 13.66 -6.43 23.85
C PRO A 25 12.81 -5.22 23.49
N SER A 26 13.06 -4.64 22.33
CA SER A 26 12.34 -3.48 21.84
C SER A 26 10.86 -3.81 21.79
N THR A 27 10.05 -3.15 22.62
CA THR A 27 8.60 -3.26 22.49
C THR A 27 8.21 -2.75 21.12
N PRO A 28 7.38 -3.48 20.36
CA PRO A 28 6.95 -3.02 19.04
C PRO A 28 6.38 -1.61 19.11
N ALA A 29 6.72 -0.77 18.14
CA ALA A 29 6.19 0.59 18.07
C ALA A 29 4.64 0.57 18.05
N PRO A 30 3.97 1.43 18.83
CA PRO A 30 2.52 1.47 18.86
C PRO A 30 1.99 1.90 17.49
N ILE A 31 0.99 1.22 16.99
CA ILE A 31 0.32 1.59 15.73
C ILE A 31 -0.91 2.48 15.96
N THR A 32 -1.46 2.50 17.19
CA THR A 32 -2.62 3.30 17.59
C THR A 32 -2.33 4.05 18.89
N LEU A 33 -3.20 5.00 19.22
CA LEU A 33 -3.17 5.65 20.54
C LEU A 33 -3.54 4.65 21.66
N PRO A 34 -3.07 4.87 22.91
CA PRO A 34 -3.36 3.98 24.03
C PRO A 34 -4.87 3.77 24.22
N GLY A 35 -5.30 2.49 24.33
CA GLY A 35 -6.70 2.12 24.50
C GLY A 35 -7.55 2.14 23.23
N CYS A 36 -6.96 2.41 22.08
CA CYS A 36 -7.65 2.41 20.79
C CYS A 36 -7.56 1.05 20.08
N PRO A 37 -8.65 0.61 19.41
CA PRO A 37 -8.61 -0.58 18.58
C PRO A 37 -7.60 -0.41 17.42
N ASP A 38 -6.81 -1.46 17.17
CA ASP A 38 -5.77 -1.48 16.15
C ASP A 38 -6.18 -2.21 14.86
N LYS A 39 -7.36 -2.87 14.88
CA LYS A 39 -7.82 -3.72 13.77
C LYS A 39 -9.34 -3.68 13.61
N CYS A 40 -9.77 -3.91 12.35
CA CYS A 40 -11.14 -4.29 12.02
C CYS A 40 -11.08 -5.57 11.16
N GLY A 41 -11.44 -6.69 11.74
CA GLY A 41 -11.28 -8.00 11.11
C GLY A 41 -9.81 -8.26 10.75
N LYS A 42 -9.52 -8.35 9.45
CA LYS A 42 -8.16 -8.57 8.94
C LYS A 42 -7.38 -7.28 8.66
N VAL A 43 -8.05 -6.13 8.69
CA VAL A 43 -7.48 -4.83 8.32
C VAL A 43 -6.88 -4.16 9.55
N SER A 44 -5.60 -3.81 9.50
CA SER A 44 -4.94 -2.97 10.51
C SER A 44 -5.38 -1.53 10.32
N ILE A 45 -5.75 -0.86 11.41
CA ILE A 45 -6.24 0.53 11.43
C ILE A 45 -5.26 1.37 12.25
N PRO A 46 -4.11 1.77 11.68
CA PRO A 46 -3.14 2.58 12.39
C PRO A 46 -3.62 4.02 12.54
N TYR A 47 -3.31 4.68 13.65
CA TYR A 47 -3.47 6.12 13.75
C TYR A 47 -2.66 6.83 12.63
N PRO A 48 -3.20 7.84 11.90
CA PRO A 48 -4.31 8.73 12.26
C PRO A 48 -5.71 8.18 11.99
N PHE A 49 -5.86 6.98 11.44
CA PHE A 49 -7.14 6.30 11.30
C PHE A 49 -7.59 5.71 12.63
N GLY A 50 -8.91 5.54 12.80
CA GLY A 50 -9.44 4.90 13.99
C GLY A 50 -10.94 4.67 13.93
N ILE A 51 -11.40 3.77 14.81
CA ILE A 51 -12.79 3.27 14.83
C ILE A 51 -13.61 3.99 15.90
N LYS A 52 -12.97 4.43 16.99
CA LYS A 52 -13.63 4.98 18.16
C LYS A 52 -13.29 6.47 18.32
N ASP A 53 -14.23 7.24 18.84
CA ASP A 53 -14.01 8.65 19.17
C ASP A 53 -12.75 8.87 20.02
N GLY A 54 -11.95 9.86 19.64
CA GLY A 54 -10.66 10.14 20.26
C GLY A 54 -9.51 9.26 19.76
N CYS A 55 -9.78 8.27 18.89
CA CYS A 55 -8.80 7.36 18.34
C CYS A 55 -8.38 7.70 16.90
N TYR A 56 -8.86 8.78 16.31
CA TYR A 56 -8.55 9.22 14.95
C TYR A 56 -8.42 10.73 14.84
N LEU A 57 -7.71 11.19 13.82
CA LEU A 57 -7.72 12.60 13.43
C LEU A 57 -8.99 12.95 12.62
N PRO A 58 -9.46 14.20 12.65
CA PRO A 58 -10.60 14.63 11.85
C PRO A 58 -10.45 14.24 10.37
N GLY A 59 -11.45 13.54 9.83
CA GLY A 59 -11.48 13.01 8.48
C GLY A 59 -10.87 11.60 8.30
N PHE A 60 -10.40 10.96 9.38
CA PHE A 60 -9.82 9.60 9.34
C PHE A 60 -10.64 8.56 10.12
N HIS A 61 -11.90 8.85 10.36
CA HIS A 61 -12.84 7.91 10.98
C HIS A 61 -13.12 6.71 10.07
N ILE A 62 -13.09 5.51 10.66
CA ILE A 62 -13.41 4.23 10.00
C ILE A 62 -14.50 3.53 10.80
N ILE A 63 -15.52 3.03 10.11
CA ILE A 63 -16.57 2.19 10.69
C ILE A 63 -16.15 0.73 10.55
N CYS A 64 -16.06 0.03 11.67
CA CYS A 64 -15.89 -1.41 11.67
C CYS A 64 -17.28 -2.09 11.74
N ASN A 65 -17.68 -2.73 10.65
CA ASN A 65 -18.96 -3.40 10.55
C ASN A 65 -18.82 -4.89 10.92
N ASP A 66 -19.34 -5.25 12.07
CA ASP A 66 -19.30 -6.59 12.66
C ASP A 66 -20.42 -7.52 12.18
N THR A 67 -21.34 -7.02 11.35
CA THR A 67 -22.34 -7.88 10.69
C THR A 67 -21.70 -8.84 9.66
N PHE A 68 -20.48 -8.53 9.23
CA PHE A 68 -19.65 -9.41 8.41
C PHE A 68 -18.78 -10.31 9.28
N HIS A 69 -18.48 -11.52 8.80
CA HIS A 69 -17.60 -12.47 9.48
C HIS A 69 -16.48 -12.95 8.54
N PRO A 70 -15.23 -12.44 8.64
CA PRO A 70 -14.74 -11.44 9.62
C PRO A 70 -15.32 -10.04 9.41
N PRO A 71 -15.30 -9.16 10.45
CA PRO A 71 -15.69 -7.76 10.32
C PRO A 71 -14.97 -7.03 9.19
N ARG A 72 -15.63 -6.04 8.57
CA ARG A 72 -15.12 -5.25 7.44
C ARG A 72 -15.05 -3.77 7.80
N ALA A 73 -14.03 -3.08 7.28
CA ALA A 73 -13.79 -1.67 7.54
C ALA A 73 -14.36 -0.80 6.41
N PHE A 74 -15.08 0.27 6.76
CA PHE A 74 -15.69 1.18 5.79
C PHE A 74 -15.45 2.63 6.17
N PHE A 75 -15.39 3.50 5.18
CA PHE A 75 -15.54 4.93 5.42
C PHE A 75 -16.99 5.24 5.80
N PRO A 76 -17.23 6.16 6.76
CA PRO A 76 -18.58 6.54 7.16
C PRO A 76 -19.34 7.21 6.02
N ALA A 77 -20.67 7.13 6.06
CA ALA A 77 -21.54 7.66 5.00
C ALA A 77 -21.52 9.19 4.88
N ASP A 78 -21.17 9.87 5.96
CA ASP A 78 -20.93 11.32 6.02
C ASP A 78 -19.54 11.72 5.51
N ASN A 79 -18.64 10.74 5.35
CA ASN A 79 -17.41 10.95 4.59
C ASN A 79 -17.82 11.08 3.12
N PRO A 80 -17.49 12.20 2.50
CA PRO A 80 -17.90 12.47 1.13
C PRO A 80 -17.25 11.55 0.07
N LEU A 81 -16.29 10.71 0.47
CA LEU A 81 -15.77 9.66 -0.39
C LEU A 81 -16.83 8.57 -0.58
N GLY A 82 -17.33 8.39 -1.78
CA GLY A 82 -18.39 7.44 -2.08
C GLY A 82 -18.34 6.88 -3.49
N TRP A 83 -18.92 5.68 -3.64
CA TRP A 83 -19.16 5.07 -4.94
C TRP A 83 -20.62 5.20 -5.30
N THR A 84 -20.92 5.78 -6.46
CA THR A 84 -22.26 5.72 -7.05
C THR A 84 -22.25 4.70 -8.18
N GLN A 85 -23.15 3.75 -8.10
CA GLN A 85 -23.38 2.74 -9.13
C GLN A 85 -24.73 3.02 -9.78
N THR A 86 -24.75 3.05 -11.10
CA THR A 86 -25.99 3.13 -11.87
C THR A 86 -26.13 1.85 -12.69
N ARG A 87 -27.19 1.09 -12.43
CA ARG A 87 -27.51 -0.10 -13.20
C ARG A 87 -28.55 0.25 -14.26
N THR A 88 -28.26 -0.12 -15.51
CA THR A 88 -29.17 0.00 -16.63
C THR A 88 -29.45 -1.39 -17.17
N GLU A 89 -30.70 -1.66 -17.47
CA GLU A 89 -31.12 -2.83 -18.25
C GLU A 89 -31.63 -2.35 -19.61
N VAL A 90 -31.10 -2.93 -20.68
CA VAL A 90 -31.51 -2.66 -22.03
C VAL A 90 -32.23 -3.91 -22.56
N ILE A 91 -33.50 -3.78 -22.90
CA ILE A 91 -34.30 -4.86 -23.48
C ILE A 91 -34.35 -4.62 -24.97
N TYR A 92 -33.81 -5.53 -25.76
CA TYR A 92 -33.97 -5.51 -27.23
C TYR A 92 -35.18 -6.31 -27.62
N TYR A 93 -36.17 -5.66 -28.18
CA TYR A 93 -37.29 -6.37 -28.82
C TYR A 93 -36.89 -6.80 -30.24
N SER A 94 -37.04 -8.08 -30.52
CA SER A 94 -36.61 -8.78 -31.73
C SER A 94 -37.19 -8.26 -33.05
N THR A 95 -38.15 -7.32 -33.06
CA THR A 95 -38.87 -6.90 -34.26
C THR A 95 -38.66 -5.45 -34.70
N SER A 96 -38.05 -4.62 -33.93
CA SER A 96 -37.71 -3.25 -34.31
C SER A 96 -36.24 -2.98 -34.05
N HIS A 97 -35.52 -2.59 -35.07
CA HIS A 97 -34.08 -2.25 -35.02
C HIS A 97 -33.79 -0.94 -34.27
N ILE A 98 -34.71 -0.47 -33.46
CA ILE A 98 -34.54 0.74 -32.64
C ILE A 98 -34.40 0.26 -31.20
N PRO A 99 -33.23 0.41 -30.55
CA PRO A 99 -33.10 0.14 -29.13
C PRO A 99 -34.03 1.08 -28.36
N GLU A 100 -34.87 0.50 -27.48
CA GLU A 100 -35.57 1.34 -26.51
C GLU A 100 -34.56 2.07 -25.63
N PRO A 101 -34.87 3.31 -25.21
CA PRO A 101 -33.96 4.07 -24.34
C PRO A 101 -33.66 3.28 -23.07
N ASP A 102 -32.39 3.29 -22.67
CA ASP A 102 -31.89 2.63 -21.47
C ASP A 102 -32.81 2.87 -20.28
N LYS A 103 -33.39 1.82 -19.74
CA LYS A 103 -34.23 1.91 -18.56
C LYS A 103 -33.33 1.91 -17.33
N PHE A 104 -33.17 3.08 -16.68
CA PHE A 104 -32.47 3.20 -15.41
C PHE A 104 -33.28 2.46 -14.33
N ILE A 105 -32.69 1.38 -13.78
CA ILE A 105 -33.41 0.55 -12.82
C ILE A 105 -33.08 0.96 -11.39
N ASN A 106 -31.83 1.27 -11.09
CA ASN A 106 -31.40 1.69 -9.76
C ASN A 106 -30.10 2.51 -9.80
N SER A 107 -30.06 3.59 -9.04
CA SER A 107 -28.82 4.24 -8.64
C SER A 107 -28.64 4.05 -7.14
N SER A 108 -27.52 3.50 -6.72
CA SER A 108 -27.20 3.29 -5.30
C SER A 108 -25.82 3.85 -4.98
N THR A 109 -25.70 4.48 -3.83
CA THR A 109 -24.41 4.88 -3.28
C THR A 109 -23.96 3.81 -2.30
N SER A 110 -22.77 3.29 -2.48
CA SER A 110 -22.18 2.30 -1.58
C SER A 110 -21.05 2.93 -0.78
N PRO A 111 -20.92 2.59 0.51
CA PRO A 111 -19.77 3.02 1.29
C PRO A 111 -18.48 2.41 0.73
N VAL A 112 -17.39 3.15 0.83
CA VAL A 112 -16.06 2.69 0.40
C VAL A 112 -15.49 1.76 1.45
N GLU A 113 -15.17 0.53 1.07
CA GLU A 113 -14.53 -0.45 1.94
C GLU A 113 -13.01 -0.25 1.94
N LEU A 114 -12.44 -0.14 3.14
CA LEU A 114 -10.99 -0.08 3.36
C LEU A 114 -10.46 -1.49 3.52
N SER A 115 -9.44 -1.87 2.74
CA SER A 115 -8.77 -3.16 2.82
C SER A 115 -7.30 -3.09 3.24
N GLY A 116 -6.70 -1.90 3.28
CA GLY A 116 -5.32 -1.73 3.75
C GLY A 116 -4.91 -0.28 3.91
N VAL A 117 -3.91 -0.04 4.78
CA VAL A 117 -3.30 1.27 5.04
C VAL A 117 -1.79 1.12 5.05
N SER A 118 -1.09 1.95 4.27
CA SER A 118 0.36 2.12 4.29
C SER A 118 0.71 3.54 4.71
N LEU A 119 1.11 3.74 5.96
CA LEU A 119 1.52 5.05 6.46
C LEU A 119 2.82 5.54 5.80
N VAL A 120 3.75 4.62 5.56
CA VAL A 120 5.06 4.94 4.95
C VAL A 120 4.90 5.48 3.54
N GLU A 121 3.97 4.90 2.77
CA GLU A 121 3.70 5.32 1.41
C GLU A 121 2.66 6.43 1.32
N GLY A 122 1.90 6.69 2.39
CA GLY A 122 0.76 7.60 2.36
C GLY A 122 -0.40 7.05 1.53
N LYS A 123 -0.60 5.73 1.52
CA LYS A 123 -1.55 5.05 0.64
C LYS A 123 -2.58 4.22 1.37
N LEU A 124 -3.74 4.12 0.74
CA LEU A 124 -4.86 3.27 1.15
C LEU A 124 -5.18 2.30 0.02
N LEU A 125 -5.53 1.08 0.39
CA LEU A 125 -6.14 0.12 -0.50
C LEU A 125 -7.63 0.04 -0.18
N VAL A 126 -8.48 0.34 -1.16
CA VAL A 126 -9.94 0.30 -1.03
C VAL A 126 -10.55 -0.64 -2.05
N GLN A 127 -11.73 -1.16 -1.76
CA GLN A 127 -12.48 -1.99 -2.71
C GLN A 127 -13.48 -1.12 -3.47
N ALA A 128 -13.42 -1.19 -4.79
CA ALA A 128 -14.26 -0.43 -5.70
C ALA A 128 -15.17 -1.33 -6.54
N PRO A 129 -16.40 -0.93 -6.78
CA PRO A 129 -17.19 -1.54 -7.85
C PRO A 129 -16.56 -1.21 -9.22
N PHE A 130 -16.93 -1.95 -10.24
CA PHE A 130 -16.48 -1.73 -11.60
C PHE A 130 -17.65 -1.65 -12.57
N SER A 131 -17.44 -1.00 -13.71
CA SER A 131 -18.40 -0.90 -14.79
C SER A 131 -18.37 -2.14 -15.66
N TYR A 132 -19.52 -2.58 -16.13
CA TYR A 132 -19.61 -3.70 -17.06
C TYR A 132 -20.78 -3.53 -18.04
N ASP A 133 -20.65 -4.20 -19.17
CA ASP A 133 -21.71 -4.39 -20.17
C ASP A 133 -21.71 -5.85 -20.58
N CYS A 134 -22.79 -6.57 -20.25
CA CYS A 134 -22.93 -8.00 -20.46
C CYS A 134 -24.08 -8.31 -21.41
N THR A 135 -23.77 -9.00 -22.50
CA THR A 135 -24.78 -9.62 -23.39
C THR A 135 -25.00 -11.05 -22.93
N LEU A 136 -26.08 -11.29 -22.17
CA LEU A 136 -26.36 -12.59 -21.59
C LEU A 136 -27.13 -13.51 -22.58
N ASN A 137 -27.99 -12.92 -23.42
CA ASN A 137 -28.68 -13.60 -24.50
C ASN A 137 -29.13 -12.58 -25.56
N LEU A 138 -29.78 -13.04 -26.64
CA LEU A 138 -30.23 -12.18 -27.73
C LEU A 138 -31.23 -11.09 -27.32
N SER A 139 -31.79 -11.15 -26.12
CA SER A 139 -32.88 -10.28 -25.65
C SER A 139 -32.55 -9.47 -24.41
N TRP A 140 -31.44 -9.76 -23.70
CA TRP A 140 -31.12 -9.14 -22.42
C TRP A 140 -29.68 -8.71 -22.35
N ASN A 141 -29.48 -7.41 -22.17
CA ASN A 141 -28.18 -6.84 -21.79
C ASN A 141 -28.29 -6.19 -20.41
N THR A 142 -27.35 -6.43 -19.57
CA THR A 142 -27.21 -5.71 -18.29
C THR A 142 -25.93 -4.90 -18.29
N ALA A 143 -26.05 -3.64 -17.92
CA ALA A 143 -24.89 -2.77 -17.79
C ALA A 143 -24.88 -2.09 -16.44
N ARG A 144 -23.69 -1.83 -15.94
CA ARG A 144 -23.45 -1.03 -14.74
C ARG A 144 -22.37 -0.01 -15.04
N THR A 145 -22.60 1.22 -14.62
CA THR A 145 -21.59 2.28 -14.64
C THR A 145 -21.18 2.65 -13.21
N MET A 146 -19.96 3.06 -13.04
CA MET A 146 -19.38 3.42 -11.74
C MET A 146 -18.87 4.86 -11.78
N THR A 147 -19.18 5.62 -10.73
CA THR A 147 -18.64 6.95 -10.49
C THR A 147 -18.08 7.02 -9.09
N MET A 148 -16.84 7.44 -8.97
CA MET A 148 -16.21 7.76 -7.69
C MET A 148 -16.28 9.26 -7.46
N GLN A 149 -16.75 9.67 -6.28
CA GLN A 149 -16.89 11.07 -5.90
C GLN A 149 -15.81 11.44 -4.89
N PHE A 150 -15.08 12.52 -5.18
CA PHE A 150 -14.13 13.14 -4.29
C PHE A 150 -14.61 14.56 -3.99
N PRO A 151 -14.83 14.92 -2.73
CA PRO A 151 -15.12 16.30 -2.37
C PRO A 151 -13.87 17.16 -2.53
N TYR A 152 -14.06 18.46 -2.70
CA TYR A 152 -12.99 19.43 -2.90
C TYR A 152 -11.92 19.41 -1.77
N GLU A 153 -12.32 19.15 -0.53
CA GLU A 153 -11.43 19.06 0.63
C GLU A 153 -11.19 17.60 1.07
N SER A 154 -11.29 16.65 0.14
CA SER A 154 -11.01 15.26 0.48
C SER A 154 -9.55 15.08 0.82
N LYS A 155 -9.28 14.48 1.98
CA LYS A 155 -7.94 14.03 2.36
C LYS A 155 -7.48 12.82 1.56
N PHE A 156 -8.35 12.27 0.70
CA PHE A 156 -8.11 11.08 -0.10
C PHE A 156 -8.20 11.44 -1.58
N LEU A 157 -7.23 10.96 -2.35
CA LEU A 157 -7.11 11.22 -3.78
C LEU A 157 -6.79 9.91 -4.50
N LEU A 158 -7.17 9.83 -5.77
CA LEU A 158 -6.79 8.70 -6.59
C LEU A 158 -5.27 8.67 -6.80
N SER A 159 -4.63 7.53 -6.51
CA SER A 159 -3.17 7.39 -6.66
C SER A 159 -2.80 7.21 -8.13
N HIS A 160 -2.35 8.30 -8.78
CA HIS A 160 -1.97 8.29 -10.21
C HIS A 160 -0.79 7.35 -10.53
N GLY A 161 0.09 7.12 -9.56
CA GLY A 161 1.23 6.24 -9.72
C GLY A 161 0.93 4.75 -9.56
N SER A 162 -0.18 4.42 -8.88
CA SER A 162 -0.52 3.05 -8.47
C SER A 162 -1.84 2.55 -9.05
N THR A 163 -2.77 3.42 -9.41
CA THR A 163 -4.05 3.09 -10.02
C THR A 163 -4.01 3.31 -11.53
N VAL A 164 -4.61 2.41 -12.28
CA VAL A 164 -4.76 2.49 -13.74
C VAL A 164 -6.22 2.35 -14.15
N LEU A 165 -6.57 2.91 -15.30
CA LEU A 165 -7.80 2.55 -16.00
C LEU A 165 -7.53 1.27 -16.78
N MET A 166 -8.40 0.28 -16.60
CA MET A 166 -8.31 -1.02 -17.25
C MET A 166 -9.60 -1.36 -17.96
N GLY A 167 -9.48 -1.94 -19.15
CA GLY A 167 -10.54 -2.53 -19.93
C GLY A 167 -10.30 -4.01 -20.12
N ILE A 168 -11.34 -4.84 -19.96
CA ILE A 168 -11.32 -6.28 -20.25
C ILE A 168 -12.53 -6.60 -21.14
N GLY A 169 -12.32 -7.37 -22.18
CA GLY A 169 -13.36 -7.76 -23.14
C GLY A 169 -12.79 -7.89 -24.55
N SER A 170 -13.51 -8.54 -25.42
CA SER A 170 -13.08 -8.73 -26.84
C SER A 170 -13.01 -7.42 -27.63
N SER A 171 -13.80 -6.43 -27.25
CA SER A 171 -13.78 -5.06 -27.78
C SER A 171 -14.33 -4.10 -26.74
N ALA A 172 -13.71 -4.10 -25.55
CA ALA A 172 -14.04 -3.17 -24.50
C ALA A 172 -13.43 -1.79 -24.83
N GLN A 173 -14.26 -0.75 -24.75
CA GLN A 173 -13.85 0.65 -24.88
C GLN A 173 -14.01 1.31 -23.51
N ALA A 174 -13.01 1.09 -22.63
CA ALA A 174 -13.03 1.67 -21.29
C ALA A 174 -12.66 3.16 -21.36
N ARG A 175 -13.44 4.00 -20.71
CA ARG A 175 -13.30 5.46 -20.69
C ARG A 175 -13.31 5.99 -19.28
N GLN A 176 -12.44 6.95 -19.05
CA GLN A 176 -12.52 7.87 -17.92
C GLN A 176 -13.05 9.20 -18.47
N ALA A 177 -14.13 9.74 -17.92
CA ALA A 177 -14.66 11.03 -18.37
C ALA A 177 -13.60 12.11 -18.24
N LEU A 178 -13.35 12.88 -19.31
CA LEU A 178 -12.28 13.89 -19.42
C LEU A 178 -10.85 13.37 -19.23
N GLY A 179 -10.66 12.05 -19.28
CA GLY A 179 -9.38 11.40 -19.05
C GLY A 179 -8.99 10.42 -20.16
N PRO A 180 -8.09 9.49 -19.87
CA PRO A 180 -7.59 8.51 -20.82
C PRO A 180 -8.67 7.52 -21.26
N SER A 181 -8.41 6.90 -22.40
CA SER A 181 -9.18 5.78 -22.95
C SER A 181 -8.31 4.54 -23.07
N CYS A 182 -8.96 3.40 -22.96
CA CYS A 182 -8.32 2.10 -23.04
C CYS A 182 -9.21 1.19 -23.91
N ASP A 183 -8.72 0.82 -25.10
CA ASP A 183 -9.46 0.05 -26.07
C ASP A 183 -8.85 -1.34 -26.23
N THR A 184 -9.71 -2.35 -26.22
CA THR A 184 -9.31 -3.73 -26.54
C THR A 184 -9.74 -4.09 -27.96
N TYR A 185 -8.97 -4.93 -28.60
CA TYR A 185 -9.25 -5.42 -29.96
C TYR A 185 -9.59 -6.91 -29.91
N GLU A 186 -10.52 -7.33 -30.75
CA GLU A 186 -10.72 -8.74 -31.05
C GLU A 186 -9.51 -9.24 -31.85
N GLY A 187 -8.62 -9.98 -31.19
CA GLY A 187 -7.75 -10.88 -31.94
C GLY A 187 -8.60 -12.03 -32.46
N LEU A 188 -8.72 -12.15 -33.76
CA LEU A 188 -9.55 -13.15 -34.47
C LEU A 188 -9.34 -14.59 -33.99
N TYR A 189 -8.31 -14.89 -33.24
CA TYR A 189 -7.99 -16.18 -32.61
C TYR A 189 -7.05 -15.96 -31.43
N LEU A 190 -7.58 -15.57 -30.26
CA LEU A 190 -6.83 -15.80 -29.02
C LEU A 190 -6.95 -17.31 -28.70
N PRO A 191 -5.89 -18.11 -28.82
CA PRO A 191 -5.94 -19.51 -28.45
C PRO A 191 -6.33 -19.60 -26.97
N LYS A 192 -7.34 -20.41 -26.64
CA LYS A 192 -7.75 -20.65 -25.24
C LYS A 192 -6.50 -21.13 -24.47
N GLY A 193 -6.20 -20.43 -23.37
CA GLY A 193 -5.11 -20.81 -22.45
C GLY A 193 -3.79 -20.09 -22.61
N ILE A 194 -3.67 -19.05 -23.42
CA ILE A 194 -2.50 -18.17 -23.39
C ILE A 194 -2.61 -17.26 -22.16
N ASN A 195 -1.75 -17.49 -21.18
CA ASN A 195 -1.45 -16.52 -20.13
C ASN A 195 -0.56 -15.43 -20.70
N THR A 196 -1.15 -14.41 -21.29
CA THR A 196 -0.42 -13.17 -21.57
C THR A 196 -0.55 -12.30 -20.34
N THR A 197 0.49 -12.22 -19.52
CA THR A 197 0.54 -11.36 -18.33
C THR A 197 0.50 -9.87 -18.66
N ALA A 198 0.59 -9.50 -19.91
CA ALA A 198 0.59 -8.12 -20.37
C ALA A 198 -0.78 -7.73 -20.94
N CYS A 199 -1.46 -6.79 -20.32
CA CYS A 199 -2.62 -6.07 -20.87
C CYS A 199 -2.16 -5.13 -22.00
N SER A 200 -2.02 -5.64 -23.22
CA SER A 200 -1.42 -4.94 -24.37
C SER A 200 -2.42 -4.58 -25.49
N GLY A 201 -3.73 -4.66 -25.23
CA GLY A 201 -4.81 -4.36 -26.17
C GLY A 201 -5.56 -5.59 -26.67
N LEU A 202 -5.00 -6.81 -26.58
CA LEU A 202 -5.68 -8.04 -26.94
C LEU A 202 -6.51 -8.58 -25.77
N GLY A 203 -7.81 -8.30 -25.79
CA GLY A 203 -8.74 -8.73 -24.73
C GLY A 203 -8.55 -8.04 -23.37
N CYS A 204 -7.46 -7.34 -23.17
CA CYS A 204 -7.18 -6.53 -21.99
C CYS A 204 -6.30 -5.34 -22.35
N CYS A 205 -6.62 -4.17 -21.87
CA CYS A 205 -5.80 -2.96 -21.96
C CYS A 205 -5.68 -2.26 -20.63
N GLN A 206 -4.62 -1.48 -20.44
CA GLN A 206 -4.45 -0.62 -19.28
C GLN A 206 -3.76 0.69 -19.67
N VAL A 207 -4.14 1.77 -19.02
CA VAL A 207 -3.56 3.09 -19.22
C VAL A 207 -3.47 3.84 -17.90
N ALA A 208 -2.39 4.62 -17.73
CA ALA A 208 -2.24 5.48 -16.58
C ALA A 208 -3.38 6.51 -16.54
N ILE A 209 -3.98 6.69 -15.36
CA ILE A 209 -4.98 7.72 -15.15
C ILE A 209 -4.30 9.10 -15.14
N GLN A 210 -5.00 10.09 -15.67
CA GLN A 210 -4.57 11.48 -15.59
C GLN A 210 -5.34 12.19 -14.49
N PRO A 211 -4.69 13.12 -13.78
CA PRO A 211 -5.40 13.96 -12.84
C PRO A 211 -6.41 14.82 -13.60
N GLU A 212 -7.69 14.73 -13.24
CA GLU A 212 -8.69 15.63 -13.79
C GLU A 212 -8.49 17.03 -13.23
N PRO A 213 -8.63 18.09 -14.06
CA PRO A 213 -8.61 19.46 -13.56
C PRO A 213 -9.79 19.68 -12.61
N PRO A 214 -9.60 20.36 -11.45
CA PRO A 214 -10.69 20.59 -10.52
C PRO A 214 -11.75 21.46 -11.14
N LYS A 215 -12.98 20.98 -11.07
CA LYS A 215 -14.14 21.85 -11.16
C LYS A 215 -14.51 22.31 -9.75
N PRO A 216 -14.95 23.55 -9.53
CA PRO A 216 -15.40 23.97 -8.22
C PRO A 216 -16.52 23.05 -7.71
N GLY A 217 -16.31 22.42 -6.54
CA GLY A 217 -17.33 21.68 -5.82
C GLY A 217 -17.04 20.20 -5.59
N PHE A 218 -16.97 19.39 -6.60
CA PHE A 218 -16.72 17.94 -6.50
C PHE A 218 -15.88 17.46 -7.67
N PHE A 219 -14.96 16.57 -7.38
CA PHE A 219 -14.22 15.84 -8.38
C PHE A 219 -14.86 14.44 -8.52
N ASN A 220 -15.41 14.16 -9.70
CA ASN A 220 -16.03 12.90 -10.00
C ASN A 220 -15.19 12.17 -11.03
N VAL A 221 -14.75 10.95 -10.71
CA VAL A 221 -14.15 10.03 -11.67
C VAL A 221 -15.24 9.09 -12.16
N HIS A 222 -15.72 9.34 -13.36
CA HIS A 222 -16.71 8.50 -14.01
C HIS A 222 -16.03 7.52 -14.95
N VAL A 223 -16.23 6.22 -14.69
CA VAL A 223 -15.67 5.14 -15.49
C VAL A 223 -16.82 4.40 -16.15
N TYR A 224 -16.76 4.27 -17.45
CA TYR A 224 -17.81 3.64 -18.25
C TYR A 224 -17.24 2.91 -19.46
N LEU A 225 -18.07 2.05 -20.04
CA LEU A 225 -17.83 1.47 -21.35
C LEU A 225 -18.57 2.30 -22.40
N GLU A 226 -17.84 2.74 -23.40
CA GLU A 226 -18.44 3.42 -24.53
C GLU A 226 -19.16 2.38 -25.39
N ARG A 227 -20.45 2.64 -25.69
CA ARG A 227 -21.24 1.79 -26.55
C ARG A 227 -21.16 2.31 -27.98
N GLU A 228 -20.59 1.54 -28.88
CA GLU A 228 -20.75 1.84 -30.29
C GLU A 228 -22.22 1.60 -30.70
N TYR A 229 -22.90 2.66 -31.10
CA TYR A 229 -24.30 2.64 -31.60
C TYR A 229 -24.50 1.68 -32.81
N TYR A 230 -23.43 1.28 -33.46
CA TYR A 230 -23.41 0.45 -34.66
C TYR A 230 -22.96 -1.00 -34.44
N ARG A 231 -22.81 -1.47 -33.22
CA ARG A 231 -22.60 -2.90 -32.95
C ARG A 231 -23.83 -3.77 -33.26
N THR A 232 -24.45 -3.48 -34.39
CA THR A 232 -25.36 -4.40 -35.04
C THR A 232 -24.50 -5.37 -35.85
N LYS A 233 -24.51 -6.64 -35.46
CA LYS A 233 -24.23 -7.80 -36.31
C LYS A 233 -23.15 -8.80 -35.92
N ASP A 234 -22.45 -8.68 -34.83
CA ASP A 234 -21.73 -9.88 -34.35
C ASP A 234 -22.62 -10.65 -33.36
N TYR A 235 -23.60 -11.34 -33.91
CA TYR A 235 -24.52 -12.25 -33.21
C TYR A 235 -23.84 -13.49 -32.63
N GLY A 236 -22.58 -13.43 -32.24
CA GLY A 236 -21.80 -14.60 -31.84
C GLY A 236 -21.09 -14.58 -30.49
N THR A 237 -20.71 -13.42 -29.98
CA THR A 237 -19.94 -13.35 -28.74
C THR A 237 -20.82 -13.06 -27.53
N ARG A 238 -21.30 -14.14 -26.89
CA ARG A 238 -21.83 -14.06 -25.53
C ARG A 238 -20.70 -13.74 -24.58
N GLY A 239 -20.72 -12.57 -23.94
CA GLY A 239 -19.67 -12.19 -23.02
C GLY A 239 -19.93 -10.84 -22.38
N CYS A 240 -19.10 -10.52 -21.42
CA CYS A 240 -19.09 -9.23 -20.73
C CYS A 240 -17.84 -8.44 -21.12
N SER A 241 -18.00 -7.15 -21.19
CA SER A 241 -16.90 -6.18 -21.20
C SER A 241 -16.86 -5.42 -19.90
N TYR A 242 -15.67 -5.04 -19.45
CA TYR A 242 -15.48 -4.40 -18.16
C TYR A 242 -14.61 -3.16 -18.31
N ALA A 243 -14.92 -2.13 -17.51
CA ALA A 243 -14.08 -0.94 -17.34
C ALA A 243 -13.95 -0.66 -15.85
N MET A 244 -12.72 -0.45 -15.38
CA MET A 244 -12.44 -0.29 -13.95
C MET A 244 -11.23 0.60 -13.69
N LEU A 245 -11.23 1.25 -12.53
CA LEU A 245 -10.02 1.70 -11.88
C LEU A 245 -9.52 0.55 -11.02
N VAL A 246 -8.22 0.27 -11.08
CA VAL A 246 -7.65 -0.87 -10.36
C VAL A 246 -6.18 -0.64 -10.01
N ASP A 247 -5.73 -1.22 -8.91
CA ASP A 247 -4.30 -1.31 -8.59
C ASP A 247 -3.56 -2.00 -9.73
N LYS A 248 -2.58 -1.31 -10.32
CA LYS A 248 -1.80 -1.79 -11.46
C LYS A 248 -1.09 -3.11 -11.21
N SER A 249 -0.82 -3.46 -9.95
CA SER A 249 -0.10 -4.66 -9.55
C SER A 249 -1.02 -5.86 -9.26
N TRP A 250 -2.34 -5.62 -9.13
CA TRP A 250 -3.28 -6.64 -8.70
C TRP A 250 -3.64 -7.65 -9.79
N TYR A 251 -3.80 -7.17 -11.03
CA TYR A 251 -4.41 -7.97 -12.07
C TYR A 251 -3.39 -8.64 -13.00
N ASN A 252 -3.51 -9.96 -13.13
CA ASN A 252 -2.84 -10.74 -14.16
C ASN A 252 -3.91 -11.26 -15.14
N PHE A 253 -3.86 -10.78 -16.38
CA PHE A 253 -4.82 -11.12 -17.41
C PHE A 253 -4.78 -12.61 -17.75
N THR A 254 -5.98 -13.21 -17.82
CA THR A 254 -6.17 -14.56 -18.35
C THR A 254 -7.28 -14.55 -19.40
N THR A 255 -7.17 -15.34 -20.45
CA THR A 255 -8.21 -15.46 -21.49
C THR A 255 -9.53 -16.05 -20.96
N MET A 256 -9.51 -16.67 -19.77
CA MET A 256 -10.73 -17.12 -19.08
C MET A 256 -11.62 -15.95 -18.64
N ASP A 257 -11.05 -14.77 -18.42
CA ASP A 257 -11.81 -13.58 -18.04
C ASP A 257 -12.62 -12.98 -19.19
N LEU A 258 -12.38 -13.46 -20.43
CA LEU A 258 -13.18 -13.13 -21.62
C LEU A 258 -14.37 -14.08 -21.81
N ASP A 259 -14.45 -15.18 -21.03
CA ASP A 259 -15.47 -16.19 -21.20
C ASP A 259 -16.74 -15.85 -20.37
N GLY A 260 -17.79 -15.46 -21.07
CA GLY A 260 -19.09 -15.15 -20.47
C GLY A 260 -19.00 -14.08 -19.37
N ASP A 261 -19.44 -14.43 -18.16
CA ASP A 261 -19.47 -13.56 -16.98
C ASP A 261 -18.50 -14.03 -15.87
N VAL A 262 -17.47 -14.78 -16.21
CA VAL A 262 -16.51 -15.36 -15.23
C VAL A 262 -15.86 -14.30 -14.36
N PHE A 263 -15.37 -13.22 -14.96
CA PHE A 263 -14.77 -12.11 -14.20
C PHE A 263 -15.79 -11.44 -13.27
N LEU A 264 -17.02 -11.20 -13.75
CA LEU A 264 -18.09 -10.61 -12.96
C LEU A 264 -18.42 -11.46 -11.74
N ARG A 265 -18.69 -12.75 -11.92
CA ARG A 265 -19.01 -13.66 -10.80
C ARG A 265 -17.93 -13.73 -9.75
N ARG A 266 -16.67 -13.65 -10.17
CA ARG A 266 -15.52 -13.71 -9.23
C ARG A 266 -15.37 -12.44 -8.41
N ASN A 267 -15.70 -11.28 -8.97
CA ASN A 267 -15.36 -9.98 -8.38
C ASN A 267 -16.56 -9.12 -7.97
N ASP A 268 -17.80 -9.46 -8.35
CA ASP A 268 -18.97 -8.59 -8.10
C ASP A 268 -19.25 -8.35 -6.61
N ALA A 269 -19.10 -9.37 -5.78
CA ALA A 269 -19.36 -9.26 -4.33
C ALA A 269 -18.28 -8.50 -3.56
N GLY A 270 -17.04 -8.52 -4.03
CA GLY A 270 -15.89 -7.91 -3.33
C GLY A 270 -15.35 -6.64 -3.98
N GLY A 271 -15.72 -6.38 -5.23
CA GLY A 271 -15.13 -5.31 -6.02
C GLY A 271 -13.69 -5.61 -6.46
N VAL A 272 -12.99 -4.57 -6.91
CA VAL A 272 -11.58 -4.60 -7.30
C VAL A 272 -10.77 -3.62 -6.45
N PRO A 273 -9.50 -3.93 -6.13
CA PRO A 273 -8.69 -3.03 -5.31
C PRO A 273 -8.29 -1.78 -6.08
N VAL A 274 -8.44 -0.62 -5.44
CA VAL A 274 -8.02 0.69 -5.92
C VAL A 274 -7.10 1.32 -4.89
N VAL A 275 -6.03 1.96 -5.34
CA VAL A 275 -5.10 2.66 -4.46
C VAL A 275 -5.45 4.14 -4.42
N LEU A 276 -5.62 4.66 -3.19
CA LEU A 276 -5.77 6.09 -2.92
C LEU A 276 -4.52 6.60 -2.23
N ASP A 277 -4.10 7.82 -2.53
CA ASP A 277 -3.17 8.59 -1.73
C ASP A 277 -3.94 9.37 -0.67
N PHE A 278 -3.34 9.59 0.51
CA PHE A 278 -3.94 10.44 1.54
C PHE A 278 -2.98 11.54 1.98
N VAL A 279 -3.55 12.63 2.51
CA VAL A 279 -2.81 13.72 3.14
C VAL A 279 -3.27 13.93 4.58
N ALA A 280 -2.33 14.22 5.47
CA ALA A 280 -2.62 14.50 6.86
C ALA A 280 -3.22 15.91 7.07
N GLY A 281 -2.81 16.86 6.23
CA GLY A 281 -3.31 18.24 6.23
C GLY A 281 -3.10 18.93 4.88
N PHE A 282 -3.79 20.07 4.70
CA PHE A 282 -3.81 20.87 3.46
C PHE A 282 -2.97 22.15 3.59
N HIS A 283 -1.77 22.05 4.04
CA HIS A 283 -0.81 23.15 4.09
C HIS A 283 0.59 22.61 3.81
N PRO A 284 1.52 23.45 3.35
CA PRO A 284 2.90 23.03 3.16
C PRO A 284 3.54 22.63 4.49
N CYS A 285 4.62 21.89 4.44
CA CYS A 285 5.43 21.58 5.60
C CYS A 285 5.95 22.88 6.27
N PRO A 286 5.94 22.97 7.61
CA PRO A 286 6.48 24.13 8.30
C PRO A 286 7.97 24.30 7.98
N ARG A 287 8.37 25.53 7.67
CA ARG A 287 9.79 25.83 7.44
C ARG A 287 10.57 25.80 8.78
N PRO A 288 11.87 25.52 8.74
CA PRO A 288 12.70 25.60 9.94
C PRO A 288 12.48 26.93 10.67
N HIS A 289 12.31 26.88 11.99
CA HIS A 289 12.04 28.04 12.87
C HIS A 289 10.67 28.71 12.73
N GLN A 290 9.74 28.13 11.95
CA GLN A 290 8.33 28.57 11.97
C GLN A 290 7.54 27.77 12.99
N PRO A 291 6.55 28.37 13.67
CA PRO A 291 5.67 27.62 14.55
C PRO A 291 4.86 26.59 13.75
N GLU A 292 4.64 25.43 14.34
CA GLU A 292 3.78 24.42 13.73
C GLU A 292 2.36 24.93 13.57
N PRO A 293 1.73 24.68 12.42
CA PRO A 293 0.33 25.02 12.20
C PRO A 293 -0.58 24.33 13.22
N LYS A 294 -1.71 24.97 13.56
CA LYS A 294 -2.71 24.35 14.41
C LYS A 294 -3.22 23.05 13.77
N GLY A 295 -3.14 21.96 14.53
CA GLY A 295 -3.55 20.62 14.04
C GLY A 295 -2.50 19.93 13.18
N TYR A 296 -1.24 20.35 13.28
CA TYR A 296 -0.11 19.66 12.67
C TYR A 296 -0.04 18.19 13.12
N ALA A 297 0.06 17.28 12.15
CA ALA A 297 -0.13 15.87 12.42
C ALA A 297 1.16 15.08 12.70
N CYS A 298 2.35 15.62 12.34
CA CYS A 298 3.63 14.92 12.56
C CYS A 298 4.10 15.17 13.99
N THR A 299 3.48 14.50 14.93
CA THR A 299 3.66 14.76 16.37
C THR A 299 4.67 13.85 17.05
N SER A 300 5.11 12.78 16.38
CA SER A 300 6.13 11.88 16.94
C SER A 300 7.49 12.57 16.99
N HIS A 301 8.24 12.34 18.07
CA HIS A 301 9.67 12.63 18.04
C HIS A 301 10.30 11.80 16.89
N ASN A 302 11.31 12.37 16.22
CA ASN A 302 11.96 11.73 15.08
C ASN A 302 11.03 11.46 13.88
N SER A 303 9.94 12.24 13.75
CA SER A 303 9.13 12.31 12.52
C SER A 303 9.49 13.54 11.71
N MET A 304 9.23 13.46 10.43
CA MET A 304 9.38 14.56 9.48
C MET A 304 8.13 14.72 8.63
N CYS A 305 7.87 15.96 8.26
CA CYS A 305 6.85 16.31 7.29
C CYS A 305 7.39 16.09 5.88
N VAL A 306 6.59 15.48 5.02
CA VAL A 306 6.90 15.25 3.60
C VAL A 306 5.78 15.84 2.76
N GLU A 307 6.12 16.82 1.93
CA GLU A 307 5.16 17.45 1.03
C GLU A 307 4.69 16.45 -0.03
N VAL A 308 3.38 16.41 -0.22
CA VAL A 308 2.75 15.65 -1.30
C VAL A 308 2.24 16.69 -2.30
N PRO A 309 2.82 16.73 -3.51
CA PRO A 309 2.35 17.67 -4.53
C PRO A 309 0.95 17.25 -4.97
N LEU A 310 -0.04 17.95 -4.48
CA LEU A 310 -1.40 17.86 -4.98
C LEU A 310 -1.56 18.82 -6.14
N LEU A 311 -2.38 18.47 -7.12
CA LEU A 311 -2.56 19.28 -8.33
C LEU A 311 -3.02 20.71 -8.05
N TYR A 312 -3.63 20.96 -6.88
CA TYR A 312 -4.33 22.23 -6.61
C TYR A 312 -4.17 22.77 -5.19
N THR A 313 -3.60 21.99 -4.28
CA THR A 313 -3.32 22.44 -2.92
C THR A 313 -2.04 21.77 -2.42
N ASP A 314 -1.33 22.47 -1.55
CA ASP A 314 -0.24 21.82 -0.83
C ASP A 314 -0.82 20.88 0.22
N GLY A 315 -0.28 19.67 0.27
CA GLY A 315 -0.62 18.68 1.27
C GLY A 315 0.62 18.01 1.82
N TYR A 316 0.50 17.33 2.94
CA TYR A 316 1.63 16.62 3.52
C TYR A 316 1.23 15.31 4.18
N ILE A 317 2.19 14.41 4.27
CA ILE A 317 2.17 13.22 5.12
C ILE A 317 3.33 13.28 6.12
N CYS A 318 3.28 12.43 7.15
CA CYS A 318 4.37 12.28 8.11
C CYS A 318 5.14 10.99 7.84
N ARG A 319 6.45 11.03 8.03
CA ARG A 319 7.32 9.85 8.00
C ARG A 319 8.25 9.89 9.21
N CYS A 320 8.69 8.74 9.67
CA CYS A 320 9.85 8.70 10.57
C CYS A 320 11.11 9.10 9.77
N ILE A 321 12.04 9.79 10.43
CA ILE A 321 13.33 10.12 9.82
C ILE A 321 14.16 8.83 9.64
N ASP A 322 15.20 8.89 8.82
CA ASP A 322 16.10 7.75 8.59
C ASP A 322 16.67 7.21 9.91
N GLY A 323 16.75 5.88 10.01
CA GLY A 323 17.17 5.18 11.24
C GLY A 323 16.03 4.95 12.24
N TYR A 324 14.80 5.40 11.94
CA TYR A 324 13.63 5.22 12.80
C TYR A 324 12.46 4.59 12.04
N GLU A 325 11.66 3.81 12.74
CA GLU A 325 10.45 3.17 12.21
C GLU A 325 9.27 3.31 13.19
N GLY A 326 8.05 3.06 12.69
CA GLY A 326 6.83 3.08 13.49
C GLY A 326 5.80 4.05 12.95
N ASN A 327 5.05 4.68 13.84
CA ASN A 327 3.95 5.56 13.47
C ASN A 327 4.30 7.04 13.71
N PRO A 328 4.54 7.84 12.65
CA PRO A 328 4.96 9.24 12.77
C PRO A 328 3.89 10.18 13.32
N TYR A 329 2.65 9.71 13.41
CA TYR A 329 1.49 10.46 13.91
C TYR A 329 1.28 10.32 15.43
N ILE A 330 1.96 9.38 16.10
CA ILE A 330 1.80 9.13 17.54
C ILE A 330 2.85 9.93 18.32
N PRO A 331 2.43 10.81 19.26
CA PRO A 331 3.36 11.72 19.95
C PRO A 331 4.44 11.01 20.77
N THR A 332 4.08 9.92 21.47
CA THR A 332 5.00 9.22 22.37
C THR A 332 5.28 7.81 21.86
N GLY A 333 6.54 7.53 21.55
CA GLY A 333 6.98 6.20 21.10
C GLY A 333 6.53 5.84 19.68
N GLY A 334 6.06 6.81 18.90
CA GLY A 334 5.59 6.56 17.53
C GLY A 334 6.72 6.18 16.58
N CYS A 335 7.75 7.03 16.44
CA CYS A 335 8.97 6.70 15.71
C CYS A 335 10.04 6.22 16.70
N GLN A 336 10.44 4.97 16.59
CA GLN A 336 11.43 4.31 17.44
C GLN A 336 12.68 4.01 16.64
N ASP A 337 13.81 3.98 17.34
CA ASP A 337 15.10 3.62 16.78
C ASP A 337 15.06 2.19 16.19
N ILE A 338 15.58 2.03 15.00
CA ILE A 338 15.72 0.73 14.36
C ILE A 338 16.94 0.03 14.98
N ASN A 339 16.77 -1.20 15.46
CA ASN A 339 17.93 -2.02 15.80
C ASN A 339 18.44 -2.72 14.53
N GLU A 340 19.36 -2.05 13.82
CA GLU A 340 19.88 -2.56 12.55
C GLU A 340 20.66 -3.86 12.74
N CYS A 341 21.23 -4.08 13.91
CA CYS A 341 21.96 -5.30 14.21
C CYS A 341 21.10 -6.55 14.26
N GLU A 342 19.77 -6.40 14.46
CA GLU A 342 18.80 -7.50 14.41
C GLU A 342 18.30 -7.80 12.98
N ARG A 343 18.68 -6.96 12.00
CA ARG A 343 18.22 -7.07 10.61
C ARG A 343 19.38 -7.07 9.61
N PRO A 344 20.27 -8.09 9.70
CA PRO A 344 21.49 -8.13 8.88
C PRO A 344 21.23 -8.20 7.37
N ASP A 345 20.05 -8.65 6.95
CA ASP A 345 19.66 -8.70 5.54
C ASP A 345 19.42 -7.31 4.95
N LEU A 346 18.96 -6.34 5.76
CA LEU A 346 18.72 -4.95 5.36
C LEU A 346 19.92 -4.07 5.71
N TYR A 347 20.63 -4.38 6.78
CA TYR A 347 21.75 -3.60 7.31
C TYR A 347 22.99 -4.51 7.46
N PRO A 348 23.69 -4.79 6.35
CA PRO A 348 24.80 -5.75 6.36
C PRO A 348 25.94 -5.28 7.26
N CYS A 349 26.38 -6.17 8.16
CA CYS A 349 27.57 -6.00 8.99
C CYS A 349 28.38 -7.30 9.05
N HIS A 350 29.55 -7.30 8.42
CA HIS A 350 30.46 -8.44 8.37
C HIS A 350 31.50 -8.42 9.51
N GLY A 351 31.25 -7.64 10.54
CA GLY A 351 32.12 -7.47 11.72
C GLY A 351 31.31 -7.46 13.01
N ILE A 352 31.68 -6.58 13.92
CA ILE A 352 30.99 -6.34 15.18
C ILE A 352 29.97 -5.23 14.94
N CYS A 353 28.68 -5.57 15.05
CA CYS A 353 27.57 -4.62 14.95
C CYS A 353 27.25 -4.04 16.33
N GLN A 354 27.06 -2.74 16.39
CA GLN A 354 26.60 -2.00 17.57
C GLN A 354 25.49 -1.08 17.17
N ASN A 355 24.27 -1.30 17.69
CA ASN A 355 23.16 -0.39 17.52
C ASN A 355 23.45 0.96 18.21
N MET A 356 23.07 2.04 17.55
CA MET A 356 23.20 3.43 18.03
C MET A 356 21.90 4.16 17.74
N VAL A 357 21.61 5.18 18.49
CA VAL A 357 20.40 6.00 18.28
C VAL A 357 20.45 6.64 16.88
N GLY A 358 19.50 6.25 16.02
CA GLY A 358 19.37 6.73 14.64
C GLY A 358 20.30 6.05 13.63
N GLY A 359 20.87 4.87 13.97
CA GLY A 359 21.71 4.11 13.06
C GLY A 359 22.58 3.08 13.76
N TYR A 360 23.56 2.50 13.07
CA TYR A 360 24.44 1.48 13.63
C TYR A 360 25.90 1.70 13.28
N LYS A 361 26.75 1.14 14.08
CA LYS A 361 28.20 1.09 13.84
C LYS A 361 28.63 -0.35 13.58
N CYS A 362 29.26 -0.55 12.42
CA CYS A 362 29.85 -1.83 12.07
C CYS A 362 31.35 -1.73 12.01
N THR A 363 32.05 -2.47 12.85
CA THR A 363 33.53 -2.41 12.99
C THR A 363 34.15 -3.78 12.80
N CYS A 364 35.33 -3.80 12.23
CA CYS A 364 36.12 -5.03 12.16
C CYS A 364 36.60 -5.47 13.55
N PRO A 365 36.58 -6.78 13.83
CA PRO A 365 37.18 -7.32 15.06
C PRO A 365 38.67 -6.93 15.24
N THR A 366 39.10 -6.87 16.46
CA THR A 366 40.52 -6.58 16.80
C THR A 366 41.45 -7.54 16.06
N GLY A 367 42.50 -7.00 15.43
CA GLY A 367 43.45 -7.79 14.63
C GLY A 367 43.05 -8.01 13.19
N THR A 368 41.93 -7.41 12.77
CA THR A 368 41.46 -7.40 11.37
C THR A 368 41.29 -5.96 10.87
N ARG A 369 41.24 -5.79 9.55
CA ARG A 369 41.04 -4.50 8.86
C ARG A 369 40.09 -4.62 7.72
N GLY A 370 39.46 -3.51 7.31
CA GLY A 370 38.55 -3.42 6.18
C GLY A 370 37.36 -2.54 6.51
N ASN A 371 36.40 -2.50 5.58
CA ASN A 371 35.11 -1.87 5.79
C ASN A 371 34.08 -2.97 6.05
N ALA A 372 33.70 -3.16 7.30
CA ALA A 372 32.83 -4.24 7.74
C ALA A 372 31.39 -4.11 7.21
N THR A 373 30.95 -2.93 6.71
CA THR A 373 29.65 -2.76 6.06
C THR A 373 29.63 -3.20 4.59
N GLN A 374 30.80 -3.18 3.93
CA GLN A 374 30.94 -3.49 2.51
C GLN A 374 31.47 -4.89 2.23
N GLY A 375 32.13 -5.52 3.21
CA GLY A 375 32.72 -6.83 3.02
C GLY A 375 33.37 -7.40 4.28
N ARG A 376 33.89 -8.61 4.12
CA ARG A 376 34.56 -9.31 5.24
C ARG A 376 35.83 -8.61 5.67
N CYS A 377 36.04 -8.54 6.98
CA CYS A 377 37.27 -8.05 7.57
C CYS A 377 38.42 -9.03 7.30
N THR A 378 39.59 -8.51 6.92
CA THR A 378 40.78 -9.28 6.62
C THR A 378 41.79 -9.20 7.76
N ASP A 379 42.47 -10.29 8.07
CA ASP A 379 43.53 -10.31 9.11
C ASP A 379 44.62 -9.28 8.79
N ILE A 380 45.07 -8.56 9.79
CA ILE A 380 46.21 -7.64 9.67
C ILE A 380 47.51 -8.44 9.52
N PHE A 381 47.61 -9.59 10.20
CA PHE A 381 48.79 -10.45 10.15
C PHE A 381 48.46 -11.71 9.32
N PRO A 382 49.27 -12.05 8.32
CA PRO A 382 49.13 -13.29 7.59
C PRO A 382 49.29 -14.51 8.52
N LEU A 383 48.64 -15.63 8.20
CA LEU A 383 48.62 -16.84 9.01
C LEU A 383 50.03 -17.33 9.39
N GLN A 384 51.00 -17.17 8.46
CA GLN A 384 52.42 -17.51 8.69
C GLN A 384 53.06 -16.69 9.82
N ALA A 385 52.70 -15.41 9.95
CA ALA A 385 53.21 -14.55 11.03
C ALA A 385 52.59 -14.92 12.40
N LYS A 386 51.32 -15.35 12.42
CA LYS A 386 50.66 -15.84 13.65
C LYS A 386 51.29 -17.13 14.15
N LEU A 387 51.65 -18.06 13.23
CA LEU A 387 52.30 -19.31 13.55
C LEU A 387 53.72 -19.11 14.06
N SER A 388 54.48 -18.17 13.50
CA SER A 388 55.87 -17.88 13.95
C SER A 388 55.90 -17.23 15.34
N LEU A 389 54.97 -16.37 15.68
CA LEU A 389 54.82 -15.78 17.02
C LEU A 389 54.38 -16.83 18.06
N GLY A 390 53.47 -17.73 17.71
CA GLY A 390 53.02 -18.81 18.57
C GLY A 390 54.14 -19.82 18.91
N ASN A 391 55.05 -20.09 17.95
CA ASN A 391 56.20 -20.96 18.16
C ASN A 391 57.30 -20.36 19.02
N GLN A 392 57.43 -19.02 19.04
CA GLN A 392 58.43 -18.35 19.92
C GLN A 392 58.03 -18.33 21.39
N LEU A 393 56.75 -18.45 21.73
CA LEU A 393 56.26 -18.48 23.11
C LEU A 393 56.37 -19.89 23.76
N ASN A 394 56.67 -20.93 23.00
CA ASN A 394 56.74 -22.33 23.44
C ASN A 394 58.18 -22.91 23.54
N TYR A 395 59.24 -22.08 23.48
CA TYR A 395 60.57 -22.57 23.71
C TYR A 395 60.85 -22.56 25.22
N PRO A 396 61.07 -23.75 25.82
CA PRO A 396 61.58 -23.83 27.20
C PRO A 396 63.02 -23.28 27.25
N GLN A 397 63.27 -22.32 28.16
CA GLN A 397 64.61 -21.84 28.44
C GLN A 397 65.48 -22.99 28.96
N PRO A 398 66.68 -23.21 28.46
CA PRO A 398 67.57 -24.19 29.00
C PRO A 398 68.02 -23.77 30.41
N ILE A 399 67.79 -24.64 31.35
CA ILE A 399 68.33 -24.53 32.72
C ILE A 399 69.86 -24.71 32.65
N ILE A 400 70.66 -23.66 33.01
CA ILE A 400 72.08 -23.73 33.36
C ILE A 400 72.15 -23.73 34.85
#